data_aee3d56c0f068e3acdb56822d38411da
#
_entry.id   aee3d56c0f068e3acdb56822d38411da
#
_cell.length_a   1.000
_cell.length_b   1.000
_cell.length_c   1.000
_cell.angle_alpha   90.00
_cell.angle_beta   90.00
_cell.angle_gamma   90.00
#
_symmetry.space_group_name_H-M   'P 1'
#
loop_
_entity.id
_entity.type
_entity.pdbx_description
1 polymer ?
#
loop_
_entity_poly.entity_id
_entity_poly.type
_entity_poly.pdbx_seq_one_letter_code
_entity_poly.pdbx_strand_id
1 'polypeptide(L)'
;MEFDVTIEIPKGQRNKYEVDHHTGRIRLDRTLFTSTQYPADYGFIEDTLGQDGDPLDALVLLTEPTFPGCLIKARAIGMFRMTDEKGPDDKVLCVPAGDPRQEHLRDIHHVPEFDRLEIQHFFEVYKDLEPAKSVEGASWVGRTDAEAEIRASFERLKKSDEDGRGAHGTQGSHGE
;
A
#
# COMPACT_ATOMS: atom_id res chain seq x y z
N MET A 1 -4.97 -7.03 14.98
CA MET A 1 -5.33 -5.78 14.28
C MET A 1 -5.90 -6.12 12.92
N GLU A 2 -7.09 -5.64 12.65
CA GLU A 2 -7.73 -5.76 11.35
C GLU A 2 -7.96 -4.37 10.76
N PHE A 3 -7.93 -4.26 9.45
CA PHE A 3 -8.11 -3.00 8.73
C PHE A 3 -8.65 -3.26 7.34
N ASP A 4 -9.13 -2.22 6.69
CA ASP A 4 -9.67 -2.30 5.34
C ASP A 4 -8.62 -1.90 4.30
N VAL A 5 -8.49 -2.72 3.26
CA VAL A 5 -7.63 -2.47 2.10
C VAL A 5 -8.50 -2.32 0.86
N THR A 6 -8.32 -1.22 0.14
CA THR A 6 -8.90 -1.05 -1.20
C THR A 6 -7.91 -1.53 -2.25
N ILE A 7 -8.30 -2.51 -3.04
CA ILE A 7 -7.48 -3.01 -4.14
C ILE A 7 -7.59 -2.07 -5.34
N GLU A 8 -6.45 -1.65 -5.85
CA GLU A 8 -6.35 -0.87 -7.08
C GLU A 8 -5.97 -1.76 -8.27
N ILE A 9 -5.07 -2.72 -8.06
CA ILE A 9 -4.49 -3.55 -9.12
C ILE A 9 -4.55 -5.02 -8.70
N PRO A 10 -5.36 -5.85 -9.35
CA PRO A 10 -5.38 -7.29 -9.08
C PRO A 10 -4.08 -7.98 -9.51
N LYS A 11 -3.77 -9.11 -8.87
CA LYS A 11 -2.66 -9.99 -9.26
C LYS A 11 -2.72 -10.33 -10.76
N GLY A 12 -1.57 -10.30 -11.42
CA GLY A 12 -1.42 -10.68 -12.82
C GLY A 12 -1.60 -9.53 -13.81
N GLN A 13 -1.90 -8.33 -13.34
CA GLN A 13 -2.08 -7.15 -14.17
C GLN A 13 -0.75 -6.41 -14.41
N ARG A 14 -0.63 -5.80 -15.59
CA ARG A 14 0.40 -4.79 -15.89
C ARG A 14 -0.19 -3.39 -16.01
N ASN A 15 -1.51 -3.27 -16.08
CA ASN A 15 -2.16 -1.97 -15.99
C ASN A 15 -2.10 -1.47 -14.56
N LYS A 16 -1.53 -0.27 -14.38
CA LYS A 16 -1.50 0.41 -13.09
C LYS A 16 -2.72 1.31 -12.97
N TYR A 17 -3.67 0.90 -12.14
CA TYR A 17 -4.85 1.67 -11.81
C TYR A 17 -4.64 2.44 -10.51
N GLU A 18 -5.23 3.61 -10.41
CA GLU A 18 -5.23 4.46 -9.22
C GLU A 18 -6.63 4.95 -8.91
N VAL A 19 -6.98 4.95 -7.63
CA VAL A 19 -8.20 5.60 -7.15
C VAL A 19 -7.93 7.10 -7.07
N ASP A 20 -8.78 7.88 -7.74
CA ASP A 20 -8.82 9.33 -7.57
C ASP A 20 -9.54 9.65 -6.25
N HIS A 21 -8.81 10.13 -5.25
CA HIS A 21 -9.33 10.37 -3.91
C HIS A 21 -10.32 11.55 -3.84
N HIS A 22 -10.40 12.39 -4.87
CA HIS A 22 -11.39 13.47 -4.96
C HIS A 22 -12.73 12.97 -5.52
N THR A 23 -12.69 12.11 -6.53
CA THR A 23 -13.90 11.65 -7.23
C THR A 23 -14.32 10.23 -6.88
N GLY A 24 -13.45 9.44 -6.26
CA GLY A 24 -13.63 8.02 -5.99
C GLY A 24 -13.56 7.13 -7.24
N ARG A 25 -13.26 7.70 -8.40
CA ARG A 25 -13.18 6.96 -9.67
C ARG A 25 -11.82 6.31 -9.83
N ILE A 26 -11.78 5.21 -10.58
CA ILE A 26 -10.55 4.47 -10.89
C ILE A 26 -10.02 4.95 -12.23
N ARG A 27 -8.75 5.34 -12.23
CA ARG A 27 -8.06 5.86 -13.40
C ARG A 27 -6.96 4.89 -13.82
N LEU A 28 -6.81 4.66 -15.11
CA LEU A 28 -5.61 4.03 -15.65
C LEU A 28 -4.47 5.06 -15.64
N ASP A 29 -3.47 4.86 -14.78
CA ASP A 29 -2.25 5.66 -14.80
C ASP A 29 -1.41 5.32 -16.03
N ARG A 30 -1.03 4.05 -16.17
CA ARG A 30 -0.31 3.54 -17.31
C ARG A 30 -0.32 2.02 -17.36
N THR A 31 0.00 1.44 -18.52
CA THR A 31 0.48 0.06 -18.59
C THR A 31 1.97 0.08 -18.25
N LEU A 32 2.41 -0.75 -17.31
CA LEU A 32 3.80 -0.80 -16.86
C LEU A 32 4.75 -1.07 -18.03
N PHE A 33 5.90 -0.42 -18.02
CA PHE A 33 6.98 -0.59 -19.01
C PHE A 33 7.89 -1.76 -18.59
N THR A 34 7.31 -2.94 -18.50
CA THR A 34 7.98 -4.17 -18.09
C THR A 34 7.20 -5.38 -18.56
N SER A 35 7.85 -6.53 -18.67
CA SER A 35 7.17 -7.81 -18.94
C SER A 35 6.65 -8.49 -17.66
N THR A 36 7.03 -8.00 -16.48
CA THR A 36 6.53 -8.51 -15.20
C THR A 36 5.10 -8.04 -14.94
N GLN A 37 4.45 -8.66 -13.98
CA GLN A 37 3.08 -8.34 -13.60
C GLN A 37 2.98 -8.27 -12.07
N TYR A 38 1.96 -7.59 -11.55
CA TYR A 38 1.76 -7.48 -10.11
C TYR A 38 1.67 -8.89 -9.49
N PRO A 39 2.49 -9.18 -8.46
CA PRO A 39 2.61 -10.53 -7.89
C PRO A 39 1.51 -10.89 -6.90
N ALA A 40 0.72 -9.92 -6.48
CA ALA A 40 -0.40 -10.06 -5.56
C ALA A 40 -1.38 -8.91 -5.79
N ASP A 41 -2.58 -9.01 -5.24
CA ASP A 41 -3.53 -7.90 -5.24
C ASP A 41 -2.92 -6.73 -4.47
N TYR A 42 -2.90 -5.57 -5.09
CA TYR A 42 -2.17 -4.39 -4.63
C TYR A 42 -3.10 -3.19 -4.49
N GLY A 43 -2.96 -2.47 -3.41
CA GLY A 43 -3.74 -1.27 -3.17
C GLY A 43 -3.25 -0.50 -1.96
N PHE A 44 -4.16 0.03 -1.16
CA PHE A 44 -3.82 0.85 -0.01
C PHE A 44 -4.74 0.57 1.18
N ILE A 45 -4.22 0.83 2.37
CA ILE A 45 -4.98 0.75 3.62
C ILE A 45 -5.79 2.04 3.77
N GLU A 46 -7.10 1.90 3.99
CA GLU A 46 -7.99 3.04 4.20
C GLU A 46 -7.59 3.84 5.45
N ASP A 47 -7.84 5.15 5.42
CA ASP A 47 -7.60 6.08 6.53
C ASP A 47 -6.15 6.16 7.00
N THR A 48 -5.19 5.98 6.09
CA THR A 48 -3.76 6.06 6.36
C THR A 48 -3.07 7.14 5.56
N LEU A 49 -1.93 7.60 6.07
CA LEU A 49 -0.98 8.47 5.35
C LEU A 49 0.42 7.89 5.50
N GLY A 50 1.02 7.47 4.39
CA GLY A 50 2.39 6.99 4.33
C GLY A 50 3.41 8.13 4.47
N GLN A 51 4.69 7.77 4.63
CA GLN A 51 5.77 8.75 4.76
C GLN A 51 6.03 9.52 3.46
N ASP A 52 5.61 8.98 2.32
CA ASP A 52 5.71 9.62 1.00
C ASP A 52 4.55 10.58 0.69
N GLY A 53 3.59 10.73 1.59
CA GLY A 53 2.43 11.61 1.43
C GLY A 53 1.21 10.98 0.78
N ASP A 54 1.31 9.72 0.35
CA ASP A 54 0.20 8.93 -0.19
C ASP A 54 -0.33 7.95 0.90
N PRO A 55 -1.53 7.38 0.73
CA PRO A 55 -1.97 6.30 1.61
C PRO A 55 -0.97 5.15 1.67
N LEU A 56 -0.91 4.44 2.79
CA LEU A 56 0.02 3.34 2.98
C LEU A 56 -0.34 2.15 2.07
N ASP A 57 0.59 1.74 1.24
CA ASP A 57 0.39 0.65 0.29
C ASP A 57 0.31 -0.72 0.98
N ALA A 58 -0.46 -1.61 0.38
CA ALA A 58 -0.61 -2.99 0.83
C ALA A 58 -0.69 -3.97 -0.33
N LEU A 59 -0.13 -5.16 -0.08
CA LEU A 59 -0.31 -6.35 -0.91
C LEU A 59 -1.18 -7.33 -0.13
N VAL A 60 -2.20 -7.89 -0.76
CA VAL A 60 -3.06 -8.89 -0.14
C VAL A 60 -2.88 -10.22 -0.87
N LEU A 61 -2.42 -11.25 -0.13
CA LEU A 61 -2.27 -12.60 -0.66
C LEU A 61 -3.65 -13.27 -0.69
N LEU A 62 -4.12 -13.57 -1.88
CA LEU A 62 -5.43 -14.16 -2.12
C LEU A 62 -5.32 -15.45 -2.93
N THR A 63 -6.26 -16.36 -2.75
CA THR A 63 -6.38 -17.55 -3.57
C THR A 63 -6.69 -17.20 -5.03
N GLU A 64 -7.55 -16.21 -5.24
CA GLU A 64 -7.91 -15.69 -6.57
C GLU A 64 -7.84 -14.17 -6.59
N PRO A 65 -7.45 -13.58 -7.72
CA PRO A 65 -7.46 -12.11 -7.87
C PRO A 65 -8.87 -11.53 -7.69
N THR A 66 -8.94 -10.34 -7.12
CA THR A 66 -10.17 -9.57 -7.02
C THR A 66 -10.31 -8.61 -8.21
N PHE A 67 -10.84 -7.44 -7.99
CA PHE A 67 -11.09 -6.42 -9.03
C PHE A 67 -10.74 -5.02 -8.50
N PRO A 68 -10.46 -4.06 -9.38
CA PRO A 68 -10.19 -2.68 -8.95
C PRO A 68 -11.36 -2.06 -8.19
N GLY A 69 -11.08 -1.56 -6.99
CA GLY A 69 -12.08 -1.01 -6.08
C GLY A 69 -12.60 -1.98 -5.02
N CYS A 70 -12.19 -3.24 -5.05
CA CYS A 70 -12.61 -4.23 -4.05
C CYS A 70 -12.07 -3.86 -2.66
N LEU A 71 -12.95 -3.86 -1.66
CA LEU A 71 -12.58 -3.63 -0.27
C LEU A 71 -12.43 -4.96 0.45
N ILE A 72 -11.28 -5.16 1.09
CA ILE A 72 -10.94 -6.40 1.78
C ILE A 72 -10.60 -6.10 3.24
N LYS A 73 -11.27 -6.79 4.18
CA LYS A 73 -10.81 -6.80 5.56
C LYS A 73 -9.60 -7.70 5.71
N ALA A 74 -8.49 -7.12 6.10
CA ALA A 74 -7.18 -7.76 6.11
C ALA A 74 -6.50 -7.68 7.47
N ARG A 75 -5.46 -8.48 7.65
CA ARG A 75 -4.51 -8.40 8.76
C ARG A 75 -3.08 -8.46 8.22
N ALA A 76 -2.17 -7.77 8.87
CA ALA A 76 -0.78 -7.75 8.47
C ALA A 76 -0.03 -9.00 8.90
N ILE A 77 0.89 -9.47 8.06
CA ILE A 77 1.84 -10.55 8.38
C ILE A 77 3.29 -10.11 8.23
N GLY A 78 3.54 -8.98 7.58
CA GLY A 78 4.86 -8.41 7.41
C GLY A 78 4.82 -7.17 6.55
N MET A 79 6.00 -6.69 6.17
CA MET A 79 6.11 -5.48 5.36
C MET A 79 7.38 -5.52 4.51
N PHE A 80 7.26 -5.11 3.26
CA PHE A 80 8.38 -4.88 2.36
C PHE A 80 8.78 -3.41 2.44
N ARG A 81 10.04 -3.17 2.78
CA ARG A 81 10.63 -1.82 2.83
C ARG A 81 11.45 -1.56 1.60
N MET A 82 11.19 -0.44 0.97
CA MET A 82 11.98 0.08 -0.15
C MET A 82 11.99 1.60 -0.11
N THR A 83 12.90 2.17 -0.87
CA THR A 83 12.96 3.62 -1.11
C THR A 83 12.86 3.86 -2.61
N ASP A 84 11.99 4.74 -3.01
CA ASP A 84 11.89 5.21 -4.40
C ASP A 84 12.34 6.68 -4.50
N GLU A 85 12.11 7.30 -5.66
CA GLU A 85 12.48 8.68 -5.91
C GLU A 85 11.79 9.70 -4.99
N LYS A 86 10.69 9.31 -4.32
CA LYS A 86 9.95 10.15 -3.38
C LYS A 86 10.33 9.91 -1.91
N GLY A 87 11.13 8.89 -1.62
CA GLY A 87 11.54 8.50 -0.28
C GLY A 87 11.04 7.12 0.14
N PRO A 88 10.90 6.86 1.47
CA PRO A 88 10.41 5.57 1.96
C PRO A 88 9.05 5.23 1.37
N ASP A 89 8.94 4.02 0.82
CA ASP A 89 7.73 3.49 0.17
C ASP A 89 7.50 2.06 0.67
N ASP A 90 6.95 1.96 1.86
CA ASP A 90 6.70 0.70 2.53
C ASP A 90 5.42 0.06 1.99
N LYS A 91 5.42 -1.28 1.89
CA LYS A 91 4.29 -2.06 1.41
C LYS A 91 3.96 -3.15 2.41
N VAL A 92 2.80 -3.02 3.06
CA VAL A 92 2.35 -4.00 4.05
C VAL A 92 1.90 -5.27 3.34
N LEU A 93 2.41 -6.42 3.79
CA LEU A 93 1.96 -7.72 3.30
C LEU A 93 0.85 -8.24 4.20
N CYS A 94 -0.29 -8.53 3.59
CA CYS A 94 -1.52 -8.86 4.29
C CYS A 94 -2.14 -10.17 3.78
N VAL A 95 -3.03 -10.73 4.59
CA VAL A 95 -3.96 -11.78 4.21
C VAL A 95 -5.37 -11.36 4.61
N PRO A 96 -6.42 -11.91 3.98
CA PRO A 96 -7.79 -11.69 4.45
C PRO A 96 -7.95 -12.15 5.89
N ALA A 97 -8.59 -11.33 6.72
CA ALA A 97 -8.64 -11.56 8.16
C ALA A 97 -9.36 -12.86 8.56
N GLY A 98 -10.34 -13.30 7.78
CA GLY A 98 -11.18 -14.44 8.10
C GLY A 98 -11.01 -15.66 7.19
N ASP A 99 -9.99 -15.71 6.34
CA ASP A 99 -9.80 -16.86 5.45
C ASP A 99 -9.09 -18.01 6.18
N PRO A 100 -9.76 -19.15 6.38
CA PRO A 100 -9.16 -20.30 7.08
C PRO A 100 -7.99 -20.93 6.33
N ARG A 101 -7.89 -20.72 5.00
CA ARG A 101 -6.77 -21.24 4.21
C ARG A 101 -5.45 -20.57 4.56
N GLN A 102 -5.52 -19.36 5.10
CA GLN A 102 -4.35 -18.53 5.41
C GLN A 102 -4.15 -18.31 6.91
N GLU A 103 -4.88 -19.05 7.74
CA GLU A 103 -4.82 -18.93 9.20
C GLU A 103 -3.41 -19.19 9.75
N HIS A 104 -2.62 -20.03 9.09
CA HIS A 104 -1.25 -20.35 9.46
C HIS A 104 -0.24 -19.22 9.15
N LEU A 105 -0.61 -18.25 8.31
CA LEU A 105 0.24 -17.12 7.97
C LEU A 105 0.08 -16.02 9.03
N ARG A 106 0.99 -15.98 10.00
CA ARG A 106 0.95 -15.05 11.13
C ARG A 106 2.11 -14.07 11.16
N ASP A 107 3.19 -14.40 10.50
CA ASP A 107 4.37 -13.54 10.44
C ASP A 107 5.11 -13.80 9.12
N ILE A 108 6.06 -12.92 8.80
CA ILE A 108 6.76 -12.93 7.52
C ILE A 108 7.48 -14.26 7.25
N HIS A 109 8.02 -14.91 8.28
CA HIS A 109 8.73 -16.17 8.12
C HIS A 109 7.81 -17.35 7.78
N HIS A 110 6.48 -17.19 7.92
CA HIS A 110 5.50 -18.19 7.46
C HIS A 110 5.24 -18.12 5.95
N VAL A 111 5.62 -17.04 5.29
CA VAL A 111 5.48 -16.90 3.84
C VAL A 111 6.61 -17.67 3.16
N PRO A 112 6.30 -18.54 2.17
CA PRO A 112 7.35 -19.23 1.43
C PRO A 112 8.39 -18.28 0.88
N GLU A 113 9.66 -18.64 0.99
CA GLU A 113 10.78 -17.76 0.59
C GLU A 113 10.66 -17.34 -0.87
N PHE A 114 10.28 -18.27 -1.76
CA PHE A 114 10.20 -17.95 -3.18
C PHE A 114 9.09 -16.95 -3.49
N ASP A 115 7.97 -16.98 -2.76
CA ASP A 115 6.89 -15.99 -2.91
C ASP A 115 7.39 -14.60 -2.50
N ARG A 116 8.19 -14.49 -1.44
CA ARG A 116 8.82 -13.23 -1.04
C ARG A 116 9.82 -12.74 -2.10
N LEU A 117 10.59 -13.64 -2.68
CA LEU A 117 11.53 -13.31 -3.75
C LEU A 117 10.82 -12.78 -5.01
N GLU A 118 9.70 -13.35 -5.40
CA GLU A 118 8.92 -12.86 -6.55
C GLU A 118 8.36 -11.45 -6.30
N ILE A 119 7.83 -11.20 -5.11
CA ILE A 119 7.33 -9.88 -4.73
C ILE A 119 8.46 -8.85 -4.75
N GLN A 120 9.57 -9.18 -4.11
CA GLN A 120 10.75 -8.32 -4.06
C GLN A 120 11.28 -8.02 -5.47
N HIS A 121 11.44 -9.04 -6.30
CA HIS A 121 11.92 -8.89 -7.67
C HIS A 121 11.01 -7.96 -8.49
N PHE A 122 9.70 -8.11 -8.37
CA PHE A 122 8.78 -7.21 -9.06
C PHE A 122 9.03 -5.75 -8.71
N PHE A 123 9.11 -5.42 -7.43
CA PHE A 123 9.34 -4.03 -7.00
C PHE A 123 10.73 -3.51 -7.31
N GLU A 124 11.72 -4.39 -7.41
CA GLU A 124 13.09 -4.01 -7.80
C GLU A 124 13.18 -3.63 -9.29
N VAL A 125 12.36 -4.23 -10.17
CA VAL A 125 12.52 -4.10 -11.62
C VAL A 125 11.38 -3.38 -12.34
N TYR A 126 10.21 -3.23 -11.74
CA TYR A 126 9.02 -2.75 -12.46
C TYR A 126 9.14 -1.32 -13.00
N LYS A 127 10.06 -0.51 -12.49
CA LYS A 127 10.35 0.86 -12.95
C LYS A 127 11.65 0.99 -13.75
N ASP A 128 12.37 -0.09 -14.03
CA ASP A 128 13.70 -0.04 -14.65
C ASP A 128 13.73 0.69 -15.99
N LEU A 129 12.67 0.59 -16.78
CA LEU A 129 12.57 1.25 -18.08
C LEU A 129 11.92 2.64 -18.01
N GLU A 130 11.60 3.13 -16.83
CA GLU A 130 11.00 4.45 -16.62
C GLU A 130 12.08 5.49 -16.35
N PRO A 131 12.13 6.61 -17.11
CA PRO A 131 13.11 7.67 -16.88
C PRO A 131 12.95 8.32 -15.51
N ALA A 132 14.06 8.62 -14.82
CA ALA A 132 14.11 9.32 -13.54
C ALA A 132 13.36 8.62 -12.39
N LYS A 133 13.10 7.33 -12.50
CA LYS A 133 12.53 6.48 -11.45
C LYS A 133 13.62 5.60 -10.86
N SER A 134 13.54 5.34 -9.56
CA SER A 134 14.50 4.48 -8.85
C SER A 134 13.81 3.66 -7.77
N VAL A 135 14.40 2.51 -7.47
CA VAL A 135 14.02 1.66 -6.33
C VAL A 135 15.30 1.19 -5.64
N GLU A 136 15.41 1.41 -4.34
CA GLU A 136 16.59 1.07 -3.55
C GLU A 136 16.15 0.47 -2.20
N GLY A 137 17.07 -0.26 -1.56
CA GLY A 137 16.97 -0.65 -0.16
C GLY A 137 15.90 -1.68 0.14
N ALA A 138 15.76 -2.72 -0.69
CA ALA A 138 14.82 -3.80 -0.46
C ALA A 138 15.11 -4.59 0.83
N SER A 139 14.13 -4.67 1.72
CA SER A 139 14.22 -5.50 2.94
C SER A 139 12.82 -5.95 3.40
N TRP A 140 12.79 -7.01 4.20
CA TRP A 140 11.56 -7.51 4.81
C TRP A 140 11.59 -7.33 6.32
N VAL A 141 10.46 -6.98 6.90
CA VAL A 141 10.25 -6.96 8.35
C VAL A 141 9.01 -7.75 8.70
N GLY A 142 8.87 -8.11 9.98
CA GLY A 142 7.79 -8.94 10.47
C GLY A 142 6.50 -8.18 10.75
N ARG A 143 5.52 -8.92 11.26
CA ARG A 143 4.20 -8.40 11.60
C ARG A 143 4.24 -7.25 12.60
N THR A 144 5.05 -7.34 13.64
CA THR A 144 5.12 -6.30 14.67
C THR A 144 5.53 -4.94 14.10
N ASP A 145 6.54 -4.92 13.24
CA ASP A 145 6.98 -3.69 12.58
C ASP A 145 5.94 -3.18 11.58
N ALA A 146 5.27 -4.09 10.86
CA ALA A 146 4.18 -3.74 9.95
C ALA A 146 3.01 -3.08 10.69
N GLU A 147 2.56 -3.67 11.78
CA GLU A 147 1.49 -3.12 12.61
C GLU A 147 1.87 -1.76 13.23
N ALA A 148 3.13 -1.58 13.61
CA ALA A 148 3.63 -0.29 14.11
C ALA A 148 3.54 0.80 13.03
N GLU A 149 3.93 0.52 11.79
CA GLU A 149 3.81 1.48 10.68
C GLU A 149 2.35 1.77 10.34
N ILE A 150 1.47 0.77 10.38
CA ILE A 150 0.03 0.98 10.17
C ILE A 150 -0.54 1.95 11.21
N ARG A 151 -0.23 1.75 12.50
CA ARG A 151 -0.67 2.66 13.58
C ARG A 151 -0.11 4.06 13.38
N ALA A 152 1.17 4.17 13.04
CA ALA A 152 1.81 5.45 12.77
C ALA A 152 1.14 6.18 11.59
N SER A 153 0.75 5.45 10.55
CA SER A 153 0.09 6.02 9.38
C SER A 153 -1.34 6.50 9.67
N PHE A 154 -2.08 5.84 10.53
CA PHE A 154 -3.37 6.34 11.02
C PHE A 154 -3.20 7.67 11.78
N GLU A 155 -2.23 7.73 12.69
CA GLU A 155 -1.96 8.94 13.48
C GLU A 155 -1.46 10.10 12.60
N ARG A 156 -0.66 9.80 11.59
CA ARG A 156 -0.14 10.79 10.63
C ARG A 156 -1.27 11.45 9.85
N LEU A 157 -2.27 10.68 9.43
CA LEU A 157 -3.44 11.22 8.75
C LEU A 157 -4.28 12.10 9.68
N LYS A 158 -4.52 11.68 10.92
CA LYS A 158 -5.26 12.48 11.91
C LYS A 158 -4.60 13.83 12.16
N LYS A 159 -3.28 13.86 12.36
CA LYS A 159 -2.53 15.10 12.55
C LYS A 159 -2.62 16.04 11.33
N SER A 160 -2.52 15.47 10.12
CA SER A 160 -2.68 16.24 8.89
C SER A 160 -4.05 16.88 8.79
N ASP A 161 -5.12 16.17 9.16
CA ASP A 161 -6.49 16.69 9.15
C ASP A 161 -6.71 17.79 10.22
N GLU A 162 -6.11 17.63 11.40
CA GLU A 162 -6.15 18.63 12.48
C GLU A 162 -5.43 19.91 12.07
N ASP A 163 -4.25 19.81 11.50
CA ASP A 163 -3.46 20.95 11.00
C ASP A 163 -4.21 21.68 9.87
N GLY A 164 -4.86 20.95 8.98
CA GLY A 164 -5.68 21.51 7.90
C GLY A 164 -6.91 22.27 8.42
N ARG A 165 -7.54 21.83 9.50
CA ARG A 165 -8.66 22.53 10.14
C ARG A 165 -8.22 23.78 10.89
N GLY A 166 -7.04 23.75 11.52
CA GLY A 166 -6.46 24.89 12.20
C GLY A 166 -6.10 26.07 11.27
N ALA A 167 -5.72 25.76 10.02
CA ALA A 167 -5.39 26.77 9.00
C ALA A 167 -6.62 27.50 8.44
N HIS A 168 -7.82 26.93 8.53
CA HIS A 168 -9.07 27.57 8.10
C HIS A 168 -9.77 28.36 9.21
N GLY A 169 -9.28 28.30 10.45
CA GLY A 169 -9.87 28.97 11.62
C GLY A 169 -9.45 30.43 11.85
N THR A 170 -8.58 30.98 11.04
CA THR A 170 -8.02 32.34 11.24
C THR A 170 -8.31 33.33 10.10
N GLN A 171 -9.48 33.26 9.48
CA GLN A 171 -9.98 34.37 8.64
C GLN A 171 -11.43 34.67 8.97
N GLY A 172 -11.63 35.61 9.87
CA GLY A 172 -12.96 36.14 10.10
C GLY A 172 -13.09 36.99 11.37
N SER A 173 -12.46 38.15 11.42
CA SER A 173 -13.03 39.30 12.11
C SER A 173 -12.16 40.54 11.87
N HIS A 174 -12.53 41.32 10.90
CA HIS A 174 -12.38 42.77 10.85
C HIS A 174 -13.44 43.21 9.85
N GLY A 175 -14.36 43.97 10.31
CA GLY A 175 -14.60 45.33 10.58
C GLY A 175 -16.02 45.70 10.48
N GLU A 176 -16.36 46.62 11.31
CA GLU A 176 -17.42 47.63 11.27
C GLU A 176 -18.80 47.25 10.72
#